data_1bed45b964877ec6bda5f6bde800d93c
#
_entry.id   1bed45b964877ec6bda5f6bde800d93c
#
_cell.length_a   1.000
_cell.length_b   1.000
_cell.length_c   1.000
_cell.angle_alpha   90.00
_cell.angle_beta   90.00
_cell.angle_gamma   90.00
#
_symmetry.space_group_name_H-M   'P 1'
#
loop_
_entity.id
_entity.type
_entity.pdbx_description
1 polymer ?
#
loop_
_entity_poly.entity_id
_entity_poly.type
_entity_poly.pdbx_seq_one_letter_code
_entity_poly.pdbx_strand_id
1 'polypeptide(L)'
;MNKAKLNIPPEFGKIIKYWRLIVSFLFLVIILWSSIFQISTEEVGVITRFGEYVRQVEPGLNFKIPLAEDVYKVPVERQQKLEFGFRTASAGINTQYRQSSSTKDESLMLTGDLNLAEVQWVVQYRVDNAYNNLFEVRNPQNTLRTLSEAAMRQIVGDRTVNEVLTVGRTEIGSKSQELIQQICRE
;
A
#
# COMPACT_ATOMS: atom_id res chain seq x y z
N MET A 1 13.58 13.23 67.37
CA MET A 1 12.81 13.00 66.13
C MET A 1 12.39 11.55 66.08
N ASN A 2 11.13 11.24 66.45
CA ASN A 2 10.54 9.90 66.53
C ASN A 2 10.19 9.47 65.09
N LYS A 3 10.91 8.42 64.57
CA LYS A 3 10.48 7.73 63.36
C LYS A 3 9.31 6.81 63.74
N ALA A 4 8.10 7.25 63.39
CA ALA A 4 6.90 6.43 63.49
C ALA A 4 7.12 5.20 62.53
N LYS A 5 7.38 4.04 63.11
CA LYS A 5 7.32 2.77 62.40
C LYS A 5 5.86 2.51 62.08
N LEU A 6 5.48 2.68 60.81
CA LEU A 6 4.20 2.25 60.30
C LEU A 6 4.15 0.71 60.48
N ASN A 7 3.35 0.27 61.47
CA ASN A 7 3.08 -1.12 61.78
C ASN A 7 2.05 -1.60 60.74
N ILE A 8 2.53 -2.05 59.58
CA ILE A 8 1.68 -2.62 58.53
C ILE A 8 1.23 -3.97 58.97
N PRO A 9 -0.09 -4.24 59.13
CA PRO A 9 -0.59 -5.55 59.54
C PRO A 9 -0.11 -6.65 58.57
N PRO A 10 0.22 -7.85 59.02
CA PRO A 10 0.75 -8.94 58.19
C PRO A 10 -0.20 -9.40 57.08
N GLU A 11 -1.46 -9.12 57.20
CA GLU A 11 -2.50 -9.36 56.18
C GLU A 11 -2.28 -8.51 54.90
N PHE A 12 -1.80 -7.27 55.05
CA PHE A 12 -1.53 -6.39 53.90
C PHE A 12 -0.41 -6.91 53.01
N GLY A 13 0.57 -7.59 53.59
CA GLY A 13 1.67 -8.21 52.82
C GLY A 13 1.18 -9.34 51.88
N LYS A 14 0.20 -10.11 52.34
CA LYS A 14 -0.43 -11.16 51.51
C LYS A 14 -1.26 -10.53 50.37
N ILE A 15 -2.06 -9.52 50.70
CA ILE A 15 -2.89 -8.82 49.73
C ILE A 15 -2.02 -8.19 48.63
N ILE A 16 -0.91 -7.54 48.98
CA ILE A 16 0.04 -6.92 48.00
C ILE A 16 0.69 -8.01 47.13
N LYS A 17 1.04 -9.18 47.71
CA LYS A 17 1.60 -10.29 46.95
C LYS A 17 0.60 -10.83 45.92
N TYR A 18 -0.65 -11.08 46.33
CA TYR A 18 -1.70 -11.54 45.42
C TYR A 18 -2.06 -10.46 44.38
N TRP A 19 -2.10 -9.18 44.74
CA TRP A 19 -2.32 -8.09 43.83
C TRP A 19 -1.24 -8.04 42.72
N ARG A 20 0.04 -8.20 43.10
CA ARG A 20 1.16 -8.26 42.12
C ARG A 20 1.02 -9.45 41.20
N LEU A 21 0.61 -10.61 41.69
CA LEU A 21 0.37 -11.79 40.85
C LEU A 21 -0.79 -11.58 39.89
N ILE A 22 -1.89 -10.99 40.35
CA ILE A 22 -3.04 -10.66 39.49
C ILE A 22 -2.65 -9.68 38.41
N VAL A 23 -1.93 -8.61 38.74
CA VAL A 23 -1.45 -7.61 37.78
C VAL A 23 -0.49 -8.25 36.76
N SER A 24 0.44 -9.09 37.22
CA SER A 24 1.37 -9.81 36.33
C SER A 24 0.63 -10.77 35.40
N PHE A 25 -0.36 -11.49 35.90
CA PHE A 25 -1.20 -12.40 35.13
C PHE A 25 -2.03 -11.61 34.08
N LEU A 26 -2.64 -10.50 34.48
CA LEU A 26 -3.39 -9.62 33.58
C LEU A 26 -2.50 -9.08 32.46
N PHE A 27 -1.29 -8.64 32.81
CA PHE A 27 -0.30 -8.15 31.85
C PHE A 27 0.11 -9.24 30.84
N LEU A 28 0.33 -10.47 31.32
CA LEU A 28 0.64 -11.62 30.47
C LEU A 28 -0.52 -11.92 29.49
N VAL A 29 -1.77 -11.90 29.99
CA VAL A 29 -2.96 -12.09 29.15
C VAL A 29 -3.08 -11.02 28.08
N ILE A 30 -2.81 -9.75 28.40
CA ILE A 30 -2.83 -8.64 27.44
C ILE A 30 -1.75 -8.84 26.36
N ILE A 31 -0.55 -9.27 26.72
CA ILE A 31 0.53 -9.56 25.79
C ILE A 31 0.12 -10.70 24.84
N LEU A 32 -0.41 -11.78 25.35
CA LEU A 32 -0.87 -12.92 24.55
C LEU A 32 -1.99 -12.53 23.60
N TRP A 33 -2.93 -11.70 24.05
CA TRP A 33 -4.01 -11.20 23.20
C TRP A 33 -3.49 -10.27 22.08
N SER A 34 -2.52 -9.42 22.39
CA SER A 34 -1.87 -8.52 21.43
C SER A 34 -0.97 -9.26 20.43
N SER A 35 -0.65 -10.52 20.69
CA SER A 35 0.18 -11.36 19.80
C SER A 35 -0.58 -11.87 18.58
N ILE A 36 -1.90 -11.93 18.64
CA ILE A 36 -2.75 -12.50 17.59
C ILE A 36 -3.21 -11.40 16.64
N PHE A 37 -3.06 -11.62 15.34
CA PHE A 37 -3.58 -10.72 14.32
C PHE A 37 -4.10 -11.49 13.10
N GLN A 38 -4.99 -10.87 12.34
CA GLN A 38 -5.60 -11.45 11.15
C GLN A 38 -5.19 -10.68 9.90
N ILE A 39 -4.91 -11.41 8.83
CA ILE A 39 -4.65 -10.90 7.49
C ILE A 39 -5.81 -11.32 6.59
N SER A 40 -6.30 -10.36 5.80
CA SER A 40 -7.36 -10.60 4.81
C SER A 40 -6.88 -11.50 3.67
N THR A 41 -7.80 -12.17 2.99
CA THR A 41 -7.48 -13.08 1.86
C THR A 41 -6.82 -12.39 0.67
N GLU A 42 -7.01 -11.07 0.54
CA GLU A 42 -6.44 -10.26 -0.54
C GLU A 42 -5.07 -9.65 -0.19
N GLU A 43 -4.60 -9.84 1.05
CA GLU A 43 -3.41 -9.21 1.59
C GLU A 43 -2.39 -10.25 2.03
N VAL A 44 -1.14 -9.85 2.01
CA VAL A 44 -0.02 -10.57 2.60
C VAL A 44 0.60 -9.72 3.69
N GLY A 45 0.95 -10.33 4.82
CA GLY A 45 1.61 -9.65 5.92
C GLY A 45 3.11 -9.72 5.80
N VAL A 46 3.76 -8.58 5.90
CA VAL A 46 5.22 -8.49 6.03
C VAL A 46 5.54 -8.13 7.47
N ILE A 47 6.27 -8.99 8.15
CA ILE A 47 6.65 -8.81 9.55
C ILE A 47 8.06 -8.27 9.62
N THR A 48 8.20 -7.14 10.30
CA THR A 48 9.50 -6.58 10.67
C THR A 48 9.71 -6.67 12.17
N ARG A 49 10.96 -6.84 12.58
CA ARG A 49 11.38 -6.82 13.98
C ARG A 49 12.39 -5.70 14.16
N PHE A 50 12.03 -4.69 14.97
CA PHE A 50 12.84 -3.48 15.15
C PHE A 50 13.24 -2.80 13.82
N GLY A 51 12.35 -2.88 12.80
CA GLY A 51 12.57 -2.30 11.48
C GLY A 51 13.26 -3.23 10.46
N GLU A 52 13.80 -4.37 10.87
CA GLU A 52 14.40 -5.36 9.98
C GLU A 52 13.37 -6.38 9.50
N TYR A 53 13.39 -6.73 8.23
CA TYR A 53 12.53 -7.77 7.66
C TYR A 53 12.82 -9.15 8.28
N VAL A 54 11.79 -9.85 8.73
CA VAL A 54 11.92 -11.19 9.32
C VAL A 54 11.29 -12.25 8.46
N ARG A 55 10.01 -12.05 8.10
CA ARG A 55 9.23 -13.04 7.34
C ARG A 55 8.00 -12.43 6.69
N GLN A 56 7.52 -13.13 5.68
CA GLN A 56 6.21 -12.90 5.07
C GLN A 56 5.23 -13.95 5.58
N VAL A 57 3.97 -13.55 5.78
CA VAL A 57 2.91 -14.43 6.28
C VAL A 57 1.69 -14.34 5.38
N GLU A 58 1.05 -15.47 5.17
CA GLU A 58 -0.11 -15.65 4.33
C GLU A 58 -1.41 -15.18 5.00
N PRO A 59 -2.52 -15.04 4.23
CA PRO A 59 -3.83 -14.74 4.76
C PRO A 59 -4.27 -15.71 5.86
N GLY A 60 -4.97 -15.19 6.86
CA GLY A 60 -5.48 -15.97 7.98
C GLY A 60 -5.05 -15.44 9.34
N LEU A 61 -5.14 -16.31 10.34
CA LEU A 61 -4.76 -16.02 11.71
C LEU A 61 -3.26 -16.25 11.91
N ASN A 62 -2.56 -15.23 12.32
CA ASN A 62 -1.12 -15.23 12.49
C ASN A 62 -0.70 -14.70 13.85
N PHE A 63 0.55 -14.99 14.23
CA PHE A 63 1.12 -14.58 15.51
C PHE A 63 2.32 -13.66 15.28
N LYS A 64 2.42 -12.63 16.13
CA LYS A 64 3.58 -11.73 16.19
C LYS A 64 4.08 -11.59 17.63
N ILE A 65 5.33 -11.19 17.79
CA ILE A 65 5.87 -10.83 19.09
C ILE A 65 5.46 -9.39 19.40
N PRO A 66 4.58 -9.15 20.39
CA PRO A 66 4.18 -7.80 20.74
C PRO A 66 5.38 -6.95 21.13
N LEU A 67 5.33 -5.65 20.85
CA LEU A 67 6.37 -4.65 21.13
C LEU A 67 7.66 -4.79 20.29
N ALA A 68 7.96 -5.94 19.74
CA ALA A 68 9.16 -6.18 18.95
C ALA A 68 8.87 -6.30 17.45
N GLU A 69 7.70 -6.79 17.07
CA GLU A 69 7.32 -7.02 15.67
C GLU A 69 6.18 -6.11 15.23
N ASP A 70 6.39 -5.46 14.08
CA ASP A 70 5.38 -4.70 13.34
C ASP A 70 4.91 -5.49 12.13
N VAL A 71 3.64 -5.31 11.76
CA VAL A 71 3.01 -6.01 10.64
C VAL A 71 2.55 -4.99 9.61
N TYR A 72 3.08 -5.09 8.39
CA TYR A 72 2.64 -4.32 7.24
C TYR A 72 1.78 -5.21 6.34
N LYS A 73 0.55 -4.77 6.07
CA LYS A 73 -0.38 -5.48 5.21
C LYS A 73 -0.30 -4.92 3.80
N VAL A 74 0.07 -5.75 2.84
CA VAL A 74 0.20 -5.39 1.43
C VAL A 74 -0.85 -6.12 0.62
N PRO A 75 -1.72 -5.40 -0.12
CA PRO A 75 -2.74 -6.02 -0.97
C PRO A 75 -2.07 -6.56 -2.25
N VAL A 76 -1.85 -7.86 -2.30
CA VAL A 76 -1.22 -8.55 -3.44
C VAL A 76 -2.24 -9.12 -4.43
N GLU A 77 -3.41 -9.55 -3.95
CA GLU A 77 -4.46 -10.10 -4.82
C GLU A 77 -5.43 -9.04 -5.36
N ARG A 78 -5.55 -7.91 -4.66
CA ARG A 78 -6.46 -6.86 -5.07
C ARG A 78 -5.89 -6.06 -6.23
N GLN A 79 -6.66 -6.00 -7.34
CA GLN A 79 -6.35 -5.15 -8.47
C GLN A 79 -6.52 -3.67 -8.10
N GLN A 80 -5.48 -2.90 -8.32
CA GLN A 80 -5.45 -1.46 -8.12
C GLN A 80 -5.49 -0.75 -9.46
N LYS A 81 -5.94 0.51 -9.47
CA LYS A 81 -6.01 1.34 -10.68
C LYS A 81 -5.41 2.71 -10.47
N LEU A 82 -4.71 3.20 -11.48
CA LEU A 82 -4.27 4.59 -11.61
C LEU A 82 -5.01 5.21 -12.79
N GLU A 83 -5.67 6.32 -12.53
CA GLU A 83 -6.43 7.08 -13.53
C GLU A 83 -5.60 8.28 -14.00
N PHE A 84 -5.60 8.54 -15.31
CA PHE A 84 -4.87 9.63 -15.95
C PHE A 84 -5.81 10.47 -16.81
N GLY A 85 -5.77 11.79 -16.62
CA GLY A 85 -6.63 12.74 -17.30
C GLY A 85 -8.01 12.93 -16.65
N PHE A 86 -8.38 12.08 -15.70
CA PHE A 86 -9.62 12.16 -14.94
C PHE A 86 -9.47 11.53 -13.57
N ARG A 87 -10.46 11.73 -12.71
CA ARG A 87 -10.58 11.02 -11.42
C ARG A 87 -12.02 10.58 -11.22
N THR A 88 -12.22 9.38 -10.75
CA THR A 88 -13.56 8.89 -10.36
C THR A 88 -13.99 9.61 -9.08
N ALA A 89 -15.02 10.45 -9.18
CA ALA A 89 -15.58 11.18 -8.04
C ALA A 89 -16.52 10.31 -7.21
N SER A 90 -17.30 9.44 -7.88
CA SER A 90 -18.20 8.48 -7.23
C SER A 90 -18.27 7.22 -8.07
N ALA A 91 -17.88 6.09 -7.46
CA ALA A 91 -18.01 4.77 -8.08
C ALA A 91 -19.37 4.16 -7.68
N GLY A 92 -20.16 3.72 -8.66
CA GLY A 92 -21.48 3.13 -8.43
C GLY A 92 -22.24 2.91 -9.73
N ILE A 93 -23.55 2.68 -9.62
CA ILE A 93 -24.44 2.49 -10.79
C ILE A 93 -24.36 3.69 -11.76
N ASN A 94 -24.20 4.90 -11.21
CA ASN A 94 -23.95 6.12 -11.98
C ASN A 94 -22.56 6.65 -11.60
N THR A 95 -21.50 6.14 -12.25
CA THR A 95 -20.14 6.59 -12.02
C THR A 95 -19.97 8.03 -12.53
N GLN A 96 -19.53 8.92 -11.66
CA GLN A 96 -19.23 10.31 -12.00
C GLN A 96 -17.72 10.51 -12.09
N TYR A 97 -17.29 11.13 -13.19
CA TYR A 97 -15.91 11.52 -13.42
C TYR A 97 -15.73 13.01 -13.19
N ARG A 98 -14.64 13.38 -12.54
CA ARG A 98 -14.25 14.77 -12.35
C ARG A 98 -12.94 15.02 -13.09
N GLN A 99 -12.92 16.08 -13.87
CA GLN A 99 -11.71 16.60 -14.50
C GLN A 99 -11.38 17.94 -13.87
N SER A 100 -10.12 18.16 -13.51
CA SER A 100 -9.58 19.42 -13.01
C SER A 100 -8.48 19.91 -13.96
N SER A 101 -8.01 21.14 -13.80
CA SER A 101 -6.88 21.65 -14.58
C SER A 101 -5.63 20.76 -14.46
N SER A 102 -5.30 20.30 -13.24
CA SER A 102 -4.17 19.42 -13.00
C SER A 102 -4.30 18.04 -13.66
N THR A 103 -5.52 17.50 -13.77
CA THR A 103 -5.73 16.22 -14.48
C THR A 103 -5.70 16.39 -15.99
N LYS A 104 -6.05 17.57 -16.52
CA LYS A 104 -5.90 17.87 -17.96
C LYS A 104 -4.45 17.86 -18.39
N ASP A 105 -3.56 18.42 -17.59
CA ASP A 105 -2.12 18.43 -17.90
C ASP A 105 -1.53 17.01 -18.01
N GLU A 106 -2.09 16.04 -17.27
CA GLU A 106 -1.73 14.63 -17.40
C GLU A 106 -2.16 14.02 -18.75
N SER A 107 -3.31 14.45 -19.29
CA SER A 107 -3.89 13.88 -20.52
C SER A 107 -3.41 14.54 -21.81
N LEU A 108 -2.88 15.76 -21.73
CA LEU A 108 -2.38 16.48 -22.91
C LEU A 108 -1.01 15.97 -23.34
N MET A 109 -0.92 15.47 -24.56
CA MET A 109 0.29 14.91 -25.14
C MET A 109 0.54 15.43 -26.55
N LEU A 110 1.81 15.62 -26.88
CA LEU A 110 2.24 15.95 -28.23
C LEU A 110 2.45 14.65 -29.00
N THR A 111 1.87 14.56 -30.17
CA THR A 111 2.04 13.43 -31.10
C THR A 111 3.25 13.67 -32.02
N GLY A 112 3.74 12.63 -32.70
CA GLY A 112 4.90 12.68 -33.58
C GLY A 112 4.74 13.62 -34.79
N ASP A 113 3.51 13.89 -35.19
CA ASP A 113 3.18 14.87 -36.22
C ASP A 113 2.88 16.29 -35.68
N LEU A 114 3.36 16.57 -34.45
CA LEU A 114 3.30 17.86 -33.76
C LEU A 114 1.87 18.35 -33.46
N ASN A 115 0.89 17.44 -33.37
CA ASN A 115 -0.45 17.77 -32.96
C ASN A 115 -0.61 17.56 -31.45
N LEU A 116 -1.49 18.31 -30.81
CA LEU A 116 -1.86 18.15 -29.43
C LEU A 116 -3.06 17.21 -29.33
N ALA A 117 -2.89 16.08 -28.63
CA ALA A 117 -3.95 15.12 -28.39
C ALA A 117 -4.29 15.05 -26.88
N GLU A 118 -5.57 14.94 -26.55
CA GLU A 118 -6.01 14.61 -25.20
C GLU A 118 -6.22 13.10 -25.11
N VAL A 119 -5.35 12.42 -24.35
CA VAL A 119 -5.36 10.98 -24.16
C VAL A 119 -5.69 10.69 -22.70
N GLN A 120 -6.80 10.00 -22.47
CA GLN A 120 -7.19 9.52 -21.13
C GLN A 120 -7.02 8.01 -21.04
N TRP A 121 -6.38 7.53 -19.98
CA TRP A 121 -6.15 6.09 -19.81
C TRP A 121 -6.18 5.65 -18.34
N VAL A 122 -6.24 4.36 -18.14
CA VAL A 122 -6.18 3.72 -16.83
C VAL A 122 -5.11 2.64 -16.84
N VAL A 123 -4.25 2.65 -15.84
CA VAL A 123 -3.32 1.55 -15.57
C VAL A 123 -3.91 0.71 -14.45
N GLN A 124 -4.15 -0.57 -14.74
CA GLN A 124 -4.55 -1.55 -13.75
C GLN A 124 -3.33 -2.40 -13.41
N TYR A 125 -3.04 -2.54 -12.13
CA TYR A 125 -1.87 -3.27 -11.66
C TYR A 125 -2.17 -4.04 -10.38
N ARG A 126 -1.32 -4.99 -10.09
CA ARG A 126 -1.32 -5.78 -8.86
C ARG A 126 0.10 -5.86 -8.33
N VAL A 127 0.26 -5.87 -7.02
CA VAL A 127 1.57 -6.03 -6.38
C VAL A 127 1.95 -7.51 -6.46
N ASP A 128 3.07 -7.82 -7.10
CA ASP A 128 3.58 -9.18 -7.21
C ASP A 128 4.38 -9.58 -5.97
N ASN A 129 5.29 -8.71 -5.51
CA ASN A 129 6.15 -8.96 -4.38
C ASN A 129 5.96 -7.89 -3.30
N ALA A 130 5.46 -8.31 -2.13
CA ALA A 130 5.20 -7.42 -1.01
C ALA A 130 6.48 -6.83 -0.40
N TYR A 131 7.58 -7.59 -0.39
CA TYR A 131 8.88 -7.13 0.11
C TYR A 131 9.41 -5.99 -0.75
N ASN A 132 9.52 -6.21 -2.06
CA ASN A 132 10.02 -5.19 -2.99
C ASN A 132 9.17 -3.92 -2.94
N ASN A 133 7.84 -4.08 -2.84
CA ASN A 133 6.92 -2.95 -2.75
C ASN A 133 7.12 -2.09 -1.49
N LEU A 134 7.56 -2.67 -0.38
CA LEU A 134 7.75 -1.96 0.89
C LEU A 134 9.17 -1.39 1.07
N PHE A 135 10.19 -2.11 0.60
CA PHE A 135 11.58 -1.82 0.95
C PHE A 135 12.46 -1.39 -0.21
N GLU A 136 12.15 -1.82 -1.44
CA GLU A 136 12.96 -1.52 -2.61
C GLU A 136 12.52 -0.21 -3.29
N VAL A 137 11.22 0.11 -3.25
CA VAL A 137 10.67 1.26 -3.97
C VAL A 137 10.10 2.30 -3.01
N ARG A 138 10.64 3.50 -3.09
CA ARG A 138 10.09 4.64 -2.35
C ARG A 138 8.80 5.12 -3.01
N ASN A 139 7.67 5.04 -2.28
CA ASN A 139 6.35 5.44 -2.76
C ASN A 139 5.96 4.78 -4.10
N PRO A 140 5.77 3.44 -4.14
CA PRO A 140 5.60 2.67 -5.36
C PRO A 140 4.44 3.16 -6.23
N GLN A 141 3.37 3.66 -5.61
CA GLN A 141 2.20 4.16 -6.31
C GLN A 141 2.50 5.43 -7.12
N ASN A 142 3.25 6.36 -6.55
CA ASN A 142 3.64 7.60 -7.23
C ASN A 142 4.73 7.32 -8.29
N THR A 143 5.67 6.43 -7.98
CA THR A 143 6.69 5.99 -8.93
C THR A 143 6.04 5.35 -10.16
N LEU A 144 5.11 4.40 -9.97
CA LEU A 144 4.39 3.77 -11.06
C LEU A 144 3.57 4.80 -11.88
N ARG A 145 2.98 5.81 -11.22
CA ARG A 145 2.27 6.89 -11.91
C ARG A 145 3.22 7.64 -12.85
N THR A 146 4.34 8.12 -12.35
CA THR A 146 5.33 8.87 -13.15
C THR A 146 5.89 8.04 -14.30
N LEU A 147 6.22 6.77 -14.04
CA LEU A 147 6.70 5.84 -15.08
C LEU A 147 5.64 5.58 -16.14
N SER A 148 4.38 5.39 -15.76
CA SER A 148 3.27 5.17 -16.69
C SER A 148 3.01 6.38 -17.56
N GLU A 149 3.11 7.58 -16.99
CA GLU A 149 2.98 8.83 -17.75
C GLU A 149 4.13 9.00 -18.76
N ALA A 150 5.37 8.74 -18.36
CA ALA A 150 6.53 8.80 -19.23
C ALA A 150 6.44 7.80 -20.38
N ALA A 151 6.07 6.54 -20.08
CA ALA A 151 5.91 5.50 -21.08
C ALA A 151 4.80 5.85 -22.10
N MET A 152 3.65 6.34 -21.62
CA MET A 152 2.56 6.74 -22.51
C MET A 152 2.97 7.92 -23.41
N ARG A 153 3.64 8.94 -22.86
CA ARG A 153 4.14 10.08 -23.63
C ARG A 153 5.16 9.65 -24.71
N GLN A 154 6.03 8.72 -24.38
CA GLN A 154 6.98 8.17 -25.34
C GLN A 154 6.27 7.47 -26.51
N ILE A 155 5.34 6.56 -26.21
CA ILE A 155 4.62 5.78 -27.23
C ILE A 155 3.74 6.68 -28.11
N VAL A 156 3.04 7.65 -27.52
CA VAL A 156 2.18 8.60 -28.24
C VAL A 156 3.03 9.57 -29.09
N GLY A 157 4.19 9.99 -28.60
CA GLY A 157 5.11 10.87 -29.31
C GLY A 157 5.71 10.27 -30.60
N ASP A 158 5.71 8.95 -30.71
CA ASP A 158 6.15 8.23 -31.90
C ASP A 158 5.01 7.94 -32.91
N ARG A 159 3.80 8.46 -32.67
CA ARG A 159 2.59 8.18 -33.45
C ARG A 159 1.97 9.45 -33.98
N THR A 160 1.28 9.33 -35.13
CA THR A 160 0.46 10.41 -35.66
C THR A 160 -0.85 10.54 -34.87
N VAL A 161 -1.43 11.75 -34.90
CA VAL A 161 -2.73 11.98 -34.22
C VAL A 161 -3.83 11.06 -34.74
N ASN A 162 -3.82 10.73 -36.04
CA ASN A 162 -4.79 9.81 -36.62
C ASN A 162 -4.68 8.40 -36.05
N GLU A 163 -3.46 7.89 -35.87
CA GLU A 163 -3.24 6.58 -35.21
C GLU A 163 -3.71 6.60 -33.78
N VAL A 164 -3.42 7.66 -33.03
CA VAL A 164 -3.87 7.80 -31.62
C VAL A 164 -5.40 7.81 -31.52
N LEU A 165 -6.09 8.46 -32.47
CA LEU A 165 -7.56 8.57 -32.44
C LEU A 165 -8.29 7.32 -32.94
N THR A 166 -7.66 6.49 -33.76
CA THR A 166 -8.31 5.40 -34.48
C THR A 166 -7.79 4.01 -34.12
N VAL A 167 -7.11 3.37 -35.06
CA VAL A 167 -6.70 1.96 -35.02
C VAL A 167 -5.54 1.73 -34.04
N GLY A 168 -4.72 2.74 -33.79
CA GLY A 168 -3.53 2.63 -32.97
C GLY A 168 -3.77 2.44 -31.46
N ARG A 169 -4.98 2.65 -30.97
CA ARG A 169 -5.29 2.60 -29.51
C ARG A 169 -4.89 1.30 -28.85
N THR A 170 -5.23 0.17 -29.49
CA THR A 170 -4.91 -1.16 -28.93
C THR A 170 -3.41 -1.39 -28.92
N GLU A 171 -2.71 -1.00 -29.99
CA GLU A 171 -1.26 -1.14 -30.11
C GLU A 171 -0.54 -0.22 -29.12
N ILE A 172 -1.00 1.04 -28.97
CA ILE A 172 -0.48 1.99 -27.99
C ILE A 172 -0.63 1.40 -26.57
N GLY A 173 -1.81 0.85 -26.26
CA GLY A 173 -2.06 0.21 -24.96
C GLY A 173 -1.12 -0.95 -24.70
N SER A 174 -0.95 -1.86 -25.66
CA SER A 174 -0.08 -3.04 -25.52
C SER A 174 1.40 -2.66 -25.39
N LYS A 175 1.88 -1.73 -26.22
CA LYS A 175 3.28 -1.25 -26.14
C LYS A 175 3.56 -0.47 -24.86
N SER A 176 2.61 0.33 -24.39
CA SER A 176 2.75 1.05 -23.13
C SER A 176 2.79 0.06 -21.95
N GLN A 177 1.95 -0.97 -21.97
CA GLN A 177 1.98 -2.02 -20.96
C GLN A 177 3.31 -2.76 -20.95
N GLU A 178 3.82 -3.15 -22.12
CA GLU A 178 5.10 -3.84 -22.24
C GLU A 178 6.25 -2.99 -21.70
N LEU A 179 6.31 -1.70 -22.09
CA LEU A 179 7.35 -0.77 -21.64
C LEU A 179 7.29 -0.55 -20.13
N ILE A 180 6.10 -0.30 -19.57
CA ILE A 180 5.91 -0.13 -18.13
C ILE A 180 6.36 -1.40 -17.38
N GLN A 181 5.99 -2.58 -17.90
CA GLN A 181 6.35 -3.85 -17.28
C GLN A 181 7.86 -4.15 -17.36
N GLN A 182 8.52 -3.75 -18.43
CA GLN A 182 9.97 -3.85 -18.56
C GLN A 182 10.66 -2.98 -17.49
N ILE A 183 10.28 -1.70 -17.39
CA ILE A 183 10.86 -0.77 -16.40
C ILE A 183 10.62 -1.21 -14.96
N CYS A 184 9.46 -1.81 -14.67
CA CYS A 184 9.13 -2.29 -13.32
C CYS A 184 9.88 -3.58 -12.93
N ARG A 185 10.55 -4.27 -13.86
CA ARG A 185 11.32 -5.49 -13.60
C ARG A 185 12.82 -5.22 -13.40
N GLU A 186 13.31 -4.08 -13.89
CA GLU A 186 14.68 -3.60 -13.69
C GLU A 186 14.85 -2.97 -12.29
#